data_124f242d4ef2884473df11a3e32f0bca
#
_entry.id   124f242d4ef2884473df11a3e32f0bca
#
_cell.length_a   1.000
_cell.length_b   1.000
_cell.length_c   1.000
_cell.angle_alpha   90.00
_cell.angle_beta   90.00
_cell.angle_gamma   90.00
#
_symmetry.space_group_name_H-M   'P 1'
#
loop_
_entity.id
_entity.type
_entity.pdbx_description
1 polymer ?
#
loop_
_entity_poly.entity_id
_entity_poly.type
_entity_poly.pdbx_seq_one_letter_code
_entity_poly.pdbx_strand_id
1 'polypeptide(L)'
;MAVVPALFGLLLAVVVSGQDVDITPREAVRRIGDQLSVLCKVPYPIDSCRMTVGTTSYRLIPENLQGDVVYTGQGLKAGQCGALIKNIKEEWNGNITCVLPPPSGNIELVGSMRLLVARAPGEIQLNSSPQPPFKEGDTFMAQCVVPNGRPAAKITWFLGSEELLHGTHQPVITSEPGSDLKTISQNVTRTLTDEDDAKFLVCRAEHEALEKPKEFRIQLNVNYPPKRPESGTVTIFGLKLGAEGKLNVTVKANPPPTAEWSIGDQVLQAPRQSENGEIIAQAPLFLGNGYFNITLILARITKEDVDRTYFLRVANDFGREEIAVRISTMDEPAARKAKSSYLVLDIYGVELDTGAIVGIVVAVLILLIAIFLAVFAFATDRWCFAGRRQERKSSGESDTESAVGGRERSRLAGLSARVRAVLPRAKDKVQATEAQTVDTEDKPLSDDKKGVVYAELALGEQTSTEKPPPPSTEYAEIVYTDQPKDTKESN
;
A
#
# COMPACT_ATOMS: atom_id res chain seq x y z
N MET A 1 19.56 -72.75 -32.31
CA MET A 1 20.27 -71.69 -31.65
C MET A 1 20.59 -70.66 -32.71
N ALA A 2 19.77 -69.61 -32.84
CA ALA A 2 19.99 -68.52 -33.79
C ALA A 2 20.22 -67.21 -32.97
N VAL A 3 21.41 -66.68 -33.12
CA VAL A 3 21.85 -65.45 -32.49
C VAL A 3 21.44 -64.26 -33.40
N VAL A 4 20.54 -63.42 -32.94
CA VAL A 4 20.15 -62.21 -33.64
C VAL A 4 21.08 -61.07 -33.15
N PRO A 5 21.81 -60.36 -34.02
CA PRO A 5 22.58 -59.19 -33.61
C PRO A 5 21.62 -57.98 -33.54
N ALA A 6 21.51 -57.39 -32.36
CA ALA A 6 20.86 -56.12 -32.16
C ALA A 6 21.71 -54.97 -32.74
N LEU A 7 21.25 -54.39 -33.84
CA LEU A 7 21.78 -53.13 -34.41
C LEU A 7 21.28 -51.98 -33.54
N PHE A 8 22.16 -51.46 -32.70
CA PHE A 8 21.95 -50.16 -32.01
C PHE A 8 22.19 -49.06 -33.06
N GLY A 9 21.11 -48.59 -33.65
CA GLY A 9 21.13 -47.36 -34.45
C GLY A 9 21.30 -46.13 -33.55
N LEU A 10 22.51 -45.57 -33.53
CA LEU A 10 22.83 -44.27 -32.91
C LEU A 10 22.18 -43.19 -33.76
N LEU A 11 20.99 -42.73 -33.39
CA LEU A 11 20.37 -41.51 -33.92
C LEU A 11 21.18 -40.32 -33.39
N LEU A 12 22.16 -39.83 -34.17
CA LEU A 12 22.76 -38.52 -34.04
C LEU A 12 21.66 -37.51 -34.36
N ALA A 13 21.01 -36.98 -33.35
CA ALA A 13 20.21 -35.77 -33.46
C ALA A 13 21.20 -34.63 -33.77
N VAL A 14 21.30 -34.28 -35.04
CA VAL A 14 21.96 -33.03 -35.46
C VAL A 14 21.05 -31.91 -34.92
N VAL A 15 21.42 -31.33 -33.75
CA VAL A 15 20.90 -30.06 -33.31
C VAL A 15 21.38 -29.05 -34.33
N VAL A 16 20.52 -28.72 -35.31
CA VAL A 16 20.71 -27.54 -36.14
C VAL A 16 20.55 -26.36 -35.19
N SER A 17 21.65 -25.90 -34.63
CA SER A 17 21.77 -24.63 -33.95
C SER A 17 21.45 -23.56 -34.99
N GLY A 18 20.20 -23.08 -35.03
CA GLY A 18 19.82 -21.91 -35.77
C GLY A 18 20.78 -20.79 -35.34
N GLN A 19 21.45 -20.15 -36.31
CA GLN A 19 22.31 -19.01 -36.01
C GLN A 19 21.41 -17.80 -35.70
N ASP A 20 20.87 -17.77 -34.46
CA ASP A 20 20.06 -16.66 -33.99
C ASP A 20 20.96 -15.49 -33.58
N VAL A 21 20.55 -14.29 -33.92
CA VAL A 21 21.17 -13.07 -33.40
C VAL A 21 20.76 -12.86 -31.95
N ASP A 22 21.75 -12.86 -31.07
CA ASP A 22 21.51 -12.51 -29.66
C ASP A 22 21.35 -10.98 -29.56
N ILE A 23 20.14 -10.52 -29.17
CA ILE A 23 19.83 -9.11 -29.01
C ILE A 23 19.52 -8.79 -27.53
N THR A 24 20.18 -7.75 -27.03
CA THR A 24 20.05 -7.31 -25.64
C THR A 24 19.88 -5.78 -25.59
N PRO A 25 18.83 -5.28 -24.89
CA PRO A 25 17.72 -6.01 -24.27
C PRO A 25 16.74 -6.56 -25.31
N ARG A 26 15.89 -7.52 -24.95
CA ARG A 26 14.83 -8.03 -25.84
C ARG A 26 13.59 -7.12 -25.85
N GLU A 27 13.37 -6.43 -24.74
CA GLU A 27 12.31 -5.45 -24.57
C GLU A 27 12.81 -4.27 -23.74
N ALA A 28 12.32 -3.08 -24.02
CA ALA A 28 12.60 -1.89 -23.23
C ALA A 28 11.41 -0.94 -23.23
N VAL A 29 11.12 -0.35 -22.07
CA VAL A 29 10.21 0.78 -21.94
C VAL A 29 11.05 2.03 -21.70
N ARG A 30 10.83 3.09 -22.48
CA ARG A 30 11.60 4.34 -22.38
C ARG A 30 10.69 5.54 -22.63
N ARG A 31 11.02 6.66 -22.00
CA ARG A 31 10.36 7.94 -22.24
C ARG A 31 10.85 8.56 -23.54
N ILE A 32 10.09 9.48 -24.10
CA ILE A 32 10.56 10.38 -25.15
C ILE A 32 11.75 11.17 -24.59
N GLY A 33 12.83 11.24 -25.38
CA GLY A 33 14.08 11.89 -24.98
C GLY A 33 15.08 11.04 -24.20
N ASP A 34 14.67 9.88 -23.69
CA ASP A 34 15.58 8.93 -23.01
C ASP A 34 16.60 8.35 -23.96
N GLN A 35 17.62 7.71 -23.39
CA GLN A 35 18.62 6.94 -24.12
C GLN A 35 18.34 5.44 -24.01
N LEU A 36 18.68 4.71 -25.08
CA LEU A 36 18.62 3.25 -25.09
C LEU A 36 19.87 2.69 -25.76
N SER A 37 20.58 1.79 -25.09
CA SER A 37 21.63 0.99 -25.67
C SER A 37 21.07 -0.37 -26.08
N VAL A 38 21.31 -0.75 -27.34
CA VAL A 38 20.92 -2.04 -27.93
C VAL A 38 22.17 -2.73 -28.45
N LEU A 39 22.37 -3.99 -28.13
CA LEU A 39 23.51 -4.78 -28.60
C LEU A 39 23.01 -6.03 -29.30
N CYS A 40 23.37 -6.18 -30.56
CA CYS A 40 23.23 -7.41 -31.33
C CYS A 40 24.56 -8.13 -31.41
N LYS A 41 24.60 -9.42 -31.19
CA LYS A 41 25.83 -10.22 -31.16
C LYS A 41 25.65 -11.52 -31.91
N VAL A 42 26.71 -11.88 -32.63
CA VAL A 42 26.90 -13.18 -33.30
C VAL A 42 28.26 -13.75 -32.92
N PRO A 43 28.50 -15.08 -32.98
CA PRO A 43 29.75 -15.70 -32.54
C PRO A 43 30.88 -15.62 -33.58
N TYR A 44 30.75 -14.81 -34.62
CA TYR A 44 31.73 -14.68 -35.70
C TYR A 44 31.91 -13.20 -36.11
N PRO A 45 33.05 -12.84 -36.76
CA PRO A 45 33.27 -11.50 -37.27
C PRO A 45 32.23 -11.10 -38.33
N ILE A 46 31.84 -9.83 -38.34
CA ILE A 46 30.94 -9.22 -39.33
C ILE A 46 31.65 -8.04 -40.04
N ASP A 47 31.30 -7.79 -41.29
CA ASP A 47 31.90 -6.71 -42.07
C ASP A 47 31.06 -5.42 -42.04
N SER A 48 29.77 -5.54 -41.79
CA SER A 48 28.86 -4.41 -41.70
C SER A 48 27.71 -4.69 -40.71
N CYS A 49 27.06 -3.63 -40.30
CA CYS A 49 26.00 -3.67 -39.34
C CYS A 49 24.97 -2.58 -39.66
N ARG A 50 23.70 -2.98 -39.70
CA ARG A 50 22.60 -2.09 -39.98
C ARG A 50 21.55 -2.26 -38.89
N MET A 51 21.06 -1.14 -38.35
CA MET A 51 19.97 -1.13 -37.36
C MET A 51 18.82 -0.30 -37.88
N THR A 52 17.62 -0.84 -37.83
CA THR A 52 16.38 -0.12 -38.17
C THR A 52 15.64 0.27 -36.91
N VAL A 53 15.36 1.55 -36.76
CA VAL A 53 14.63 2.15 -35.65
C VAL A 53 13.46 2.91 -36.26
N GLY A 54 12.22 2.50 -35.91
CA GLY A 54 11.02 2.99 -36.58
C GLY A 54 11.06 2.66 -38.08
N THR A 55 10.94 3.67 -38.93
CA THR A 55 11.01 3.53 -40.41
C THR A 55 12.42 3.77 -40.98
N THR A 56 13.36 4.19 -40.15
CA THR A 56 14.72 4.61 -40.60
C THR A 56 15.75 3.53 -40.34
N SER A 57 16.53 3.23 -41.34
CA SER A 57 17.64 2.27 -41.27
C SER A 57 18.98 3.00 -41.19
N TYR A 58 19.74 2.71 -40.13
CA TYR A 58 21.03 3.30 -39.83
C TYR A 58 22.14 2.29 -40.13
N ARG A 59 23.10 2.67 -41.00
CA ARG A 59 24.35 1.92 -41.14
C ARG A 59 25.26 2.33 -40.01
N LEU A 60 25.60 1.41 -39.13
CA LEU A 60 26.43 1.66 -37.96
C LEU A 60 27.92 1.43 -38.32
N ILE A 61 28.72 2.45 -38.11
CA ILE A 61 30.16 2.45 -38.39
C ILE A 61 30.86 2.82 -37.08
N PRO A 62 31.85 2.03 -36.61
CA PRO A 62 32.52 2.27 -35.33
C PRO A 62 33.15 3.68 -35.20
N GLU A 63 33.60 4.27 -36.30
CA GLU A 63 34.23 5.59 -36.31
C GLU A 63 33.23 6.75 -36.32
N ASN A 64 31.97 6.51 -36.65
CA ASN A 64 30.95 7.56 -36.73
C ASN A 64 30.17 7.67 -35.42
N LEU A 65 30.50 8.69 -34.63
CA LEU A 65 29.84 9.00 -33.34
C LEU A 65 28.80 10.14 -33.45
N GLN A 66 28.44 10.58 -34.66
CA GLN A 66 27.50 11.65 -34.91
C GLN A 66 26.08 11.10 -35.17
N GLY A 67 25.06 11.86 -34.80
CA GLY A 67 23.65 11.55 -35.02
C GLY A 67 22.91 11.02 -33.78
N ASP A 68 21.61 10.70 -33.96
CA ASP A 68 20.71 10.19 -32.93
C ASP A 68 20.97 8.71 -32.58
N VAL A 69 21.52 7.94 -33.55
CA VAL A 69 21.85 6.53 -33.40
C VAL A 69 23.30 6.35 -33.71
N VAL A 70 24.14 6.02 -32.74
CA VAL A 70 25.58 5.89 -32.88
C VAL A 70 26.03 4.49 -32.54
N TYR A 71 27.11 4.02 -33.18
CA TYR A 71 27.70 2.71 -32.92
C TYR A 71 28.21 2.57 -31.49
N THR A 72 27.99 1.39 -30.89
CA THR A 72 28.58 0.95 -29.62
C THR A 72 28.94 -0.52 -29.69
N GLY A 73 29.93 -0.95 -28.89
CA GLY A 73 30.38 -2.35 -28.84
C GLY A 73 31.87 -2.51 -29.00
N GLN A 74 32.34 -3.76 -28.99
CA GLN A 74 33.76 -4.13 -29.03
C GLN A 74 34.30 -4.21 -30.47
N GLY A 75 33.54 -3.82 -31.45
CA GLY A 75 33.90 -3.82 -32.86
C GLY A 75 33.23 -4.92 -33.67
N LEU A 76 33.16 -4.69 -35.00
CA LEU A 76 32.53 -5.62 -35.95
C LEU A 76 33.29 -6.96 -36.03
N LYS A 77 34.62 -6.95 -35.84
CA LYS A 77 35.45 -8.17 -35.80
C LYS A 77 35.13 -9.06 -34.59
N ALA A 78 34.54 -8.49 -33.51
CA ALA A 78 34.05 -9.23 -32.37
C ALA A 78 32.60 -9.75 -32.53
N GLY A 79 32.03 -9.61 -33.74
CA GLY A 79 30.65 -10.00 -34.03
C GLY A 79 29.61 -9.13 -33.34
N GLN A 80 29.93 -7.88 -32.96
CA GLN A 80 29.05 -7.00 -32.22
C GLN A 80 28.56 -5.83 -33.09
N CYS A 81 27.24 -5.67 -33.12
CA CYS A 81 26.52 -4.56 -33.71
C CYS A 81 25.68 -3.89 -32.64
N GLY A 82 26.28 -2.97 -31.90
CA GLY A 82 25.62 -2.20 -30.88
C GLY A 82 25.23 -0.81 -31.34
N ALA A 83 24.20 -0.23 -30.78
CA ALA A 83 23.78 1.14 -30.98
C ALA A 83 23.38 1.81 -29.67
N LEU A 84 23.83 3.06 -29.52
CA LEU A 84 23.28 3.99 -28.55
C LEU A 84 22.30 4.92 -29.27
N ILE A 85 21.03 4.81 -28.93
CA ILE A 85 19.95 5.69 -29.37
C ILE A 85 19.87 6.81 -28.33
N LYS A 86 20.18 8.07 -28.73
CA LYS A 86 20.36 9.17 -27.77
C LYS A 86 19.07 9.85 -27.34
N ASN A 87 18.13 10.04 -28.27
CA ASN A 87 16.85 10.75 -28.01
C ASN A 87 15.71 9.93 -28.60
N ILE A 88 15.05 9.16 -27.76
CA ILE A 88 13.91 8.34 -28.19
C ILE A 88 12.76 9.24 -28.63
N LYS A 89 12.18 8.93 -29.79
CA LYS A 89 11.06 9.65 -30.39
C LYS A 89 9.77 8.81 -30.34
N GLU A 90 8.63 9.45 -30.36
CA GLU A 90 7.31 8.78 -30.33
C GLU A 90 7.12 7.81 -31.51
N GLU A 91 7.56 8.20 -32.69
CA GLU A 91 7.48 7.39 -33.92
C GLU A 91 8.34 6.12 -33.90
N TRP A 92 9.20 5.95 -32.92
CA TRP A 92 10.04 4.76 -32.74
C TRP A 92 9.39 3.66 -31.91
N ASN A 93 8.17 3.89 -31.45
CA ASN A 93 7.40 2.86 -30.75
C ASN A 93 7.18 1.65 -31.65
N GLY A 94 7.71 0.49 -31.26
CA GLY A 94 7.60 -0.72 -32.07
C GLY A 94 8.87 -1.57 -32.00
N ASN A 95 9.22 -2.24 -33.10
CA ASN A 95 10.36 -3.11 -33.16
C ASN A 95 11.61 -2.37 -33.64
N ILE A 96 12.70 -2.60 -32.94
CA ILE A 96 14.05 -2.26 -33.39
C ILE A 96 14.67 -3.55 -33.92
N THR A 97 15.20 -3.50 -35.14
CA THR A 97 15.86 -4.67 -35.77
C THR A 97 17.30 -4.39 -36.12
N CYS A 98 18.17 -5.35 -35.91
CA CYS A 98 19.52 -5.33 -36.40
C CYS A 98 19.71 -6.39 -37.50
N VAL A 99 20.43 -6.05 -38.55
CA VAL A 99 20.70 -6.89 -39.67
C VAL A 99 22.19 -7.08 -39.77
N LEU A 100 22.63 -8.34 -39.75
CA LEU A 100 24.01 -8.77 -39.69
C LEU A 100 24.29 -9.71 -40.89
N PRO A 101 25.09 -9.30 -41.90
CA PRO A 101 25.45 -10.20 -42.95
C PRO A 101 26.47 -11.24 -42.47
N PRO A 102 26.26 -12.53 -42.78
CA PRO A 102 27.24 -13.55 -42.45
C PRO A 102 28.47 -13.45 -43.37
N PRO A 103 29.66 -13.91 -42.91
CA PRO A 103 30.92 -13.81 -43.70
C PRO A 103 30.89 -14.58 -45.02
N SER A 104 30.03 -15.57 -45.15
CA SER A 104 29.93 -16.45 -46.31
C SER A 104 28.53 -16.98 -46.51
N GLY A 105 27.57 -16.10 -46.70
CA GLY A 105 26.19 -16.54 -46.89
C GLY A 105 25.34 -15.47 -47.59
N ASN A 106 24.33 -15.96 -48.30
CA ASN A 106 23.35 -15.08 -48.99
C ASN A 106 22.16 -14.67 -48.13
N ILE A 107 22.10 -15.11 -46.85
CA ILE A 107 20.96 -14.86 -45.96
C ILE A 107 21.43 -13.94 -44.85
N GLU A 108 20.87 -12.74 -44.79
CA GLU A 108 21.05 -11.81 -43.66
C GLU A 108 20.39 -12.35 -42.39
N LEU A 109 21.09 -12.29 -41.27
CA LEU A 109 20.58 -12.62 -39.97
C LEU A 109 19.95 -11.37 -39.35
N VAL A 110 18.76 -11.55 -38.77
CA VAL A 110 17.97 -10.45 -38.19
C VAL A 110 17.69 -10.72 -36.72
N GLY A 111 18.14 -9.82 -35.86
CA GLY A 111 17.72 -9.75 -34.47
C GLY A 111 16.62 -8.70 -34.30
N SER A 112 15.67 -8.94 -33.43
CA SER A 112 14.56 -8.01 -33.14
C SER A 112 14.36 -7.85 -31.68
N MET A 113 14.18 -6.60 -31.21
CA MET A 113 13.71 -6.25 -29.87
C MET A 113 12.48 -5.36 -29.94
N ARG A 114 11.70 -5.33 -28.88
CA ARG A 114 10.55 -4.44 -28.74
C ARG A 114 10.89 -3.20 -27.93
N LEU A 115 10.76 -2.04 -28.54
CA LEU A 115 10.78 -0.75 -27.84
C LEU A 115 9.34 -0.27 -27.61
N LEU A 116 8.99 -0.05 -26.36
CA LEU A 116 7.76 0.59 -25.98
C LEU A 116 8.09 2.03 -25.55
N VAL A 117 7.64 3.00 -26.34
CA VAL A 117 7.82 4.41 -25.99
C VAL A 117 6.71 4.81 -25.04
N ALA A 118 7.08 5.12 -23.81
CA ALA A 118 6.11 5.39 -22.73
C ALA A 118 5.34 6.67 -23.00
N ARG A 119 4.02 6.59 -22.90
CA ARG A 119 3.09 7.72 -23.00
C ARG A 119 2.30 7.86 -21.71
N ALA A 120 2.33 9.05 -21.10
CA ALA A 120 1.66 9.32 -19.84
C ALA A 120 0.15 9.08 -19.93
N PRO A 121 -0.46 8.47 -18.91
CA PRO A 121 -1.90 8.28 -18.87
C PRO A 121 -2.63 9.61 -18.67
N GLY A 122 -3.90 9.62 -19.03
CA GLY A 122 -4.83 10.73 -18.80
C GLY A 122 -5.12 10.96 -17.31
N GLU A 123 -6.15 11.74 -17.03
CA GLU A 123 -6.56 12.01 -15.64
C GLU A 123 -7.28 10.82 -15.01
N ILE A 124 -7.01 10.60 -13.74
CA ILE A 124 -7.63 9.52 -12.96
C ILE A 124 -9.10 9.84 -12.73
N GLN A 125 -9.97 8.86 -12.96
CA GLN A 125 -11.38 8.91 -12.62
C GLN A 125 -11.64 7.94 -11.45
N LEU A 126 -12.32 8.43 -10.41
CA LEU A 126 -12.68 7.65 -9.24
C LEU A 126 -14.18 7.73 -9.01
N ASN A 127 -14.85 6.59 -9.15
CA ASN A 127 -16.28 6.43 -8.92
C ASN A 127 -16.52 5.58 -7.68
N SER A 128 -17.53 5.88 -6.88
CA SER A 128 -17.88 5.12 -5.71
C SER A 128 -19.36 4.76 -5.63
N SER A 129 -19.65 3.66 -4.99
CA SER A 129 -21.01 3.20 -4.69
C SER A 129 -21.03 2.57 -3.28
N PRO A 130 -21.93 2.99 -2.38
CA PRO A 130 -22.88 4.10 -2.54
C PRO A 130 -22.17 5.45 -2.71
N GLN A 131 -22.94 6.48 -3.01
CA GLN A 131 -22.45 7.88 -2.98
C GLN A 131 -22.50 8.41 -1.55
N PRO A 132 -21.62 9.38 -1.18
CA PRO A 132 -21.66 9.99 0.14
C PRO A 132 -23.01 10.71 0.40
N PRO A 133 -23.45 10.81 1.68
CA PRO A 133 -22.78 10.38 2.89
C PRO A 133 -22.90 8.87 3.12
N PHE A 134 -21.86 8.26 3.69
CA PHE A 134 -21.81 6.84 3.98
C PHE A 134 -22.34 6.55 5.40
N LYS A 135 -22.69 5.28 5.66
CA LYS A 135 -23.05 4.79 6.98
C LYS A 135 -22.10 3.68 7.41
N GLU A 136 -21.88 3.59 8.70
CA GLU A 136 -21.18 2.43 9.27
C GLU A 136 -21.90 1.14 8.89
N GLY A 137 -21.14 0.13 8.46
CA GLY A 137 -21.65 -1.15 7.97
C GLY A 137 -21.98 -1.17 6.49
N ASP A 138 -21.96 -0.03 5.79
CA ASP A 138 -22.14 0.00 4.33
C ASP A 138 -21.02 -0.77 3.65
N THR A 139 -21.37 -1.58 2.65
CA THR A 139 -20.40 -2.16 1.74
C THR A 139 -20.08 -1.15 0.66
N PHE A 140 -18.95 -0.48 0.84
CA PHE A 140 -18.43 0.53 -0.07
C PHE A 140 -17.62 -0.12 -1.18
N MET A 141 -17.83 0.30 -2.40
CA MET A 141 -17.02 -0.06 -3.57
C MET A 141 -16.56 1.21 -4.28
N ALA A 142 -15.27 1.30 -4.57
CA ALA A 142 -14.73 2.33 -5.44
C ALA A 142 -14.04 1.72 -6.65
N GLN A 143 -14.18 2.37 -7.80
CA GLN A 143 -13.52 2.04 -9.04
C GLN A 143 -12.59 3.17 -9.44
N CYS A 144 -11.32 2.87 -9.62
CA CYS A 144 -10.33 3.76 -10.18
C CYS A 144 -10.09 3.40 -11.64
N VAL A 145 -10.19 4.38 -12.53
CA VAL A 145 -9.92 4.24 -13.96
C VAL A 145 -8.81 5.20 -14.36
N VAL A 146 -7.75 4.65 -14.96
CA VAL A 146 -6.56 5.39 -15.43
C VAL A 146 -6.48 5.20 -16.96
N PRO A 147 -6.91 6.19 -17.75
CA PRO A 147 -7.07 6.02 -19.19
C PRO A 147 -5.77 6.27 -19.95
N ASN A 148 -5.64 5.59 -21.10
CA ASN A 148 -4.77 5.97 -22.22
C ASN A 148 -3.27 6.07 -21.92
N GLY A 149 -2.74 5.18 -21.05
CA GLY A 149 -1.31 5.02 -20.83
C GLY A 149 -0.67 4.03 -21.80
N ARG A 150 0.61 4.14 -22.05
CA ARG A 150 1.45 3.14 -22.73
C ARG A 150 2.80 3.03 -22.01
N PRO A 151 3.06 1.88 -21.35
CA PRO A 151 2.15 0.77 -21.09
C PRO A 151 0.95 1.15 -20.22
N ALA A 152 0.16 0.19 -19.74
CA ALA A 152 -0.86 0.45 -18.74
C ALA A 152 -0.20 0.94 -17.44
N ALA A 153 -0.80 1.92 -16.76
CA ALA A 153 -0.32 2.39 -15.47
C ALA A 153 -0.48 1.30 -14.40
N LYS A 154 0.26 1.42 -13.30
CA LYS A 154 0.07 0.59 -12.10
C LYS A 154 -0.80 1.36 -11.12
N ILE A 155 -1.88 0.73 -10.64
CA ILE A 155 -2.77 1.30 -9.63
C ILE A 155 -2.37 0.75 -8.26
N THR A 156 -2.31 1.64 -7.25
CA THR A 156 -2.14 1.31 -5.84
C THR A 156 -3.16 2.10 -5.03
N TRP A 157 -3.77 1.44 -4.04
CA TRP A 157 -4.79 2.05 -3.19
C TRP A 157 -4.26 2.35 -1.80
N PHE A 158 -4.67 3.49 -1.22
CA PHE A 158 -4.36 3.87 0.15
C PHE A 158 -5.62 4.33 0.88
N LEU A 159 -5.65 4.06 2.19
CA LEU A 159 -6.64 4.62 3.11
C LEU A 159 -5.90 5.39 4.22
N GLY A 160 -6.04 6.71 4.21
CA GLY A 160 -5.16 7.56 5.00
C GLY A 160 -3.71 7.43 4.51
N SER A 161 -2.82 6.97 5.38
CA SER A 161 -1.40 6.73 5.08
C SER A 161 -1.08 5.26 4.76
N GLU A 162 -2.01 4.34 4.94
CA GLU A 162 -1.79 2.91 4.82
C GLU A 162 -2.18 2.38 3.44
N GLU A 163 -1.34 1.52 2.86
CA GLU A 163 -1.65 0.82 1.61
C GLU A 163 -2.71 -0.25 1.84
N LEU A 164 -3.75 -0.25 1.02
CA LEU A 164 -4.81 -1.25 1.06
C LEU A 164 -4.39 -2.50 0.28
N LEU A 165 -4.01 -3.54 1.03
CA LEU A 165 -3.68 -4.85 0.47
C LEU A 165 -4.89 -5.78 0.37
N HIS A 166 -5.93 -5.51 1.17
CA HIS A 166 -7.15 -6.32 1.20
C HIS A 166 -8.34 -5.58 0.62
N GLY A 167 -9.25 -6.33 -0.01
CA GLY A 167 -10.44 -5.77 -0.67
C GLY A 167 -10.19 -5.21 -2.06
N THR A 168 -8.95 -5.23 -2.55
CA THR A 168 -8.60 -4.83 -3.93
C THR A 168 -8.85 -6.00 -4.88
N HIS A 169 -9.53 -5.71 -6.00
CA HIS A 169 -9.80 -6.68 -7.04
C HIS A 169 -8.68 -6.70 -8.09
N GLN A 170 -8.66 -7.73 -8.92
CA GLN A 170 -7.71 -7.80 -10.03
C GLN A 170 -7.95 -6.64 -11.01
N PRO A 171 -6.88 -5.97 -11.46
CA PRO A 171 -7.02 -4.88 -12.42
C PRO A 171 -7.45 -5.42 -13.78
N VAL A 172 -8.30 -4.65 -14.46
CA VAL A 172 -8.76 -4.92 -15.82
C VAL A 172 -8.10 -3.93 -16.77
N ILE A 173 -7.42 -4.44 -17.79
CA ILE A 173 -6.76 -3.64 -18.82
C ILE A 173 -7.55 -3.76 -20.10
N THR A 174 -7.93 -2.62 -20.65
CA THR A 174 -8.65 -2.51 -21.93
C THR A 174 -7.89 -1.62 -22.89
N SER A 175 -8.18 -1.75 -24.19
CA SER A 175 -7.67 -0.86 -25.23
C SER A 175 -8.72 -0.73 -26.32
N GLU A 176 -8.80 0.44 -26.94
CA GLU A 176 -9.63 0.63 -28.11
C GLU A 176 -9.05 -0.13 -29.31
N PRO A 177 -9.91 -0.65 -30.22
CA PRO A 177 -9.45 -1.30 -31.45
C PRO A 177 -8.55 -0.37 -32.26
N GLY A 178 -7.37 -0.85 -32.64
CA GLY A 178 -6.38 -0.08 -33.41
C GLY A 178 -5.55 0.91 -32.59
N SER A 179 -5.76 1.02 -31.27
CA SER A 179 -4.96 1.83 -30.36
C SER A 179 -3.97 0.97 -29.58
N ASP A 180 -2.74 1.44 -29.42
CA ASP A 180 -1.71 0.85 -28.57
C ASP A 180 -1.79 1.37 -27.11
N LEU A 181 -2.68 2.34 -26.86
CA LEU A 181 -2.94 2.89 -25.54
C LEU A 181 -3.79 1.94 -24.71
N LYS A 182 -3.48 1.88 -23.41
CA LYS A 182 -4.15 1.01 -22.45
C LYS A 182 -4.86 1.83 -21.39
N THR A 183 -6.10 1.47 -21.13
CA THR A 183 -6.84 1.96 -19.96
C THR A 183 -6.83 0.85 -18.90
N ILE A 184 -6.44 1.16 -17.69
CA ILE A 184 -6.51 0.25 -16.57
C ILE A 184 -7.59 0.70 -15.61
N SER A 185 -8.38 -0.25 -15.13
CA SER A 185 -9.37 -0.03 -14.07
C SER A 185 -9.20 -1.06 -12.96
N GLN A 186 -9.37 -0.63 -11.73
CA GLN A 186 -9.32 -1.51 -10.57
C GLN A 186 -10.37 -1.10 -9.55
N ASN A 187 -11.03 -2.09 -8.97
CA ASN A 187 -12.02 -1.89 -7.91
C ASN A 187 -11.41 -2.20 -6.55
N VAL A 188 -11.89 -1.50 -5.54
CA VAL A 188 -11.68 -1.83 -4.13
C VAL A 188 -13.04 -1.93 -3.44
N THR A 189 -13.20 -2.95 -2.59
CA THR A 189 -14.43 -3.16 -1.79
C THR A 189 -14.06 -3.19 -0.32
N ARG A 190 -14.83 -2.48 0.51
CA ARG A 190 -14.62 -2.39 1.96
C ARG A 190 -15.94 -2.22 2.69
N THR A 191 -16.09 -2.87 3.84
CA THR A 191 -17.15 -2.54 4.81
C THR A 191 -16.65 -1.38 5.65
N LEU A 192 -17.39 -0.27 5.62
CA LEU A 192 -17.03 0.95 6.32
C LEU A 192 -17.26 0.83 7.83
N THR A 193 -16.34 1.38 8.59
CA THR A 193 -16.37 1.47 10.04
C THR A 193 -16.27 2.92 10.50
N ASP A 194 -16.53 3.18 11.76
CA ASP A 194 -16.33 4.50 12.36
C ASP A 194 -14.86 4.95 12.38
N GLU A 195 -13.92 4.01 12.22
CA GLU A 195 -12.50 4.33 12.10
C GLU A 195 -12.11 4.86 10.71
N ASP A 196 -12.96 4.60 9.71
CA ASP A 196 -12.74 5.08 8.34
C ASP A 196 -13.22 6.53 8.15
N ASP A 197 -13.96 7.06 9.12
CA ASP A 197 -14.46 8.44 9.07
C ASP A 197 -13.31 9.44 8.98
N ALA A 198 -13.53 10.47 8.16
CA ALA A 198 -12.57 11.54 7.84
C ALA A 198 -11.29 11.08 7.12
N LYS A 199 -11.05 9.78 6.92
CA LYS A 199 -9.90 9.30 6.13
C LYS A 199 -10.08 9.55 4.64
N PHE A 200 -8.95 9.70 3.94
CA PHE A 200 -8.93 9.79 2.48
C PHE A 200 -8.69 8.41 1.88
N LEU A 201 -9.58 7.98 0.98
CA LEU A 201 -9.31 6.90 0.06
C LEU A 201 -8.59 7.49 -1.15
N VAL A 202 -7.41 6.96 -1.47
CA VAL A 202 -6.54 7.47 -2.53
C VAL A 202 -6.31 6.37 -3.56
N CYS A 203 -6.59 6.67 -4.81
CA CYS A 203 -6.10 5.93 -5.96
C CYS A 203 -4.83 6.60 -6.47
N ARG A 204 -3.72 5.87 -6.46
CA ARG A 204 -2.41 6.32 -6.98
C ARG A 204 -2.09 5.54 -8.25
N ALA A 205 -1.75 6.27 -9.29
CA ALA A 205 -1.30 5.71 -10.58
C ALA A 205 0.20 6.01 -10.78
N GLU A 206 0.98 4.95 -10.90
CA GLU A 206 2.42 5.00 -11.23
C GLU A 206 2.59 4.65 -12.71
N HIS A 207 3.48 5.36 -13.38
CA HIS A 207 3.76 5.14 -14.80
C HIS A 207 5.14 5.67 -15.18
N GLU A 208 5.84 4.98 -16.08
CA GLU A 208 7.20 5.33 -16.50
C GLU A 208 7.30 6.73 -17.12
N ALA A 209 6.28 7.20 -17.82
CA ALA A 209 6.26 8.54 -18.42
C ALA A 209 5.94 9.67 -17.42
N LEU A 210 5.65 9.37 -16.16
CA LEU A 210 5.40 10.36 -15.13
C LEU A 210 6.64 10.59 -14.26
N GLU A 211 6.94 11.83 -13.91
CA GLU A 211 7.98 12.16 -12.94
C GLU A 211 7.54 11.84 -11.51
N LYS A 212 6.25 12.02 -11.23
CA LYS A 212 5.61 11.72 -9.95
C LYS A 212 4.32 10.97 -10.21
N PRO A 213 3.92 10.04 -9.32
CA PRO A 213 2.64 9.38 -9.42
C PRO A 213 1.49 10.39 -9.45
N LYS A 214 0.46 10.11 -10.24
CA LYS A 214 -0.82 10.83 -10.18
C LYS A 214 -1.67 10.24 -9.07
N GLU A 215 -2.42 11.08 -8.37
CA GLU A 215 -3.33 10.66 -7.30
C GLU A 215 -4.69 11.31 -7.47
N PHE A 216 -5.72 10.53 -7.16
CA PHE A 216 -7.07 11.04 -6.94
C PHE A 216 -7.56 10.56 -5.59
N ARG A 217 -8.19 11.45 -4.81
CA ARG A 217 -8.60 11.17 -3.44
C ARG A 217 -10.05 11.58 -3.18
N ILE A 218 -10.75 10.77 -2.41
CA ILE A 218 -12.06 11.10 -1.85
C ILE A 218 -11.99 11.00 -0.33
N GLN A 219 -12.61 11.93 0.38
CA GLN A 219 -12.75 11.82 1.82
C GLN A 219 -13.95 10.95 2.16
N LEU A 220 -13.75 9.97 3.02
CA LEU A 220 -14.82 9.16 3.56
C LEU A 220 -15.47 9.91 4.71
N ASN A 221 -16.74 10.24 4.57
CA ASN A 221 -17.56 10.82 5.62
C ASN A 221 -18.55 9.74 6.05
N VAL A 222 -18.23 9.05 7.14
CA VAL A 222 -18.98 7.88 7.62
C VAL A 222 -19.82 8.29 8.82
N ASN A 223 -21.13 8.16 8.70
CA ASN A 223 -22.07 8.41 9.80
C ASN A 223 -22.22 7.16 10.66
N TYR A 224 -22.18 7.34 11.96
CA TYR A 224 -22.34 6.26 12.96
C TYR A 224 -22.99 6.75 14.25
N PRO A 225 -23.65 5.85 15.00
CA PRO A 225 -24.25 6.19 16.30
C PRO A 225 -23.17 6.57 17.33
N PRO A 226 -23.53 7.29 18.40
CA PRO A 226 -22.61 7.54 19.49
C PRO A 226 -22.07 6.25 20.08
N LYS A 227 -20.75 6.22 20.28
CA LYS A 227 -20.00 5.10 20.85
C LYS A 227 -19.16 5.57 22.02
N ARG A 228 -19.06 4.75 23.04
CA ARG A 228 -18.15 4.98 24.17
C ARG A 228 -16.83 4.23 23.94
N PRO A 229 -15.67 4.80 24.34
CA PRO A 229 -14.37 4.14 24.15
C PRO A 229 -14.21 2.88 25.02
N GLU A 230 -14.90 2.85 26.18
CA GLU A 230 -14.82 1.75 27.15
C GLU A 230 -16.20 1.19 27.46
N SER A 231 -16.28 -0.13 27.61
CA SER A 231 -17.51 -0.80 28.06
C SER A 231 -17.66 -0.71 29.58
N GLY A 232 -18.91 -0.63 30.07
CA GLY A 232 -19.22 -0.61 31.49
C GLY A 232 -19.48 0.79 32.06
N THR A 233 -19.39 0.91 33.38
CA THR A 233 -19.61 2.16 34.10
C THR A 233 -18.36 3.04 34.05
N VAL A 234 -18.54 4.29 33.66
CA VAL A 234 -17.46 5.30 33.70
C VAL A 234 -17.33 5.80 35.14
N THR A 235 -16.15 5.70 35.73
CA THR A 235 -15.88 6.24 37.06
C THR A 235 -14.97 7.45 36.95
N ILE A 236 -15.42 8.59 37.49
CA ILE A 236 -14.64 9.84 37.55
C ILE A 236 -13.96 9.88 38.90
N PHE A 237 -12.64 9.80 38.92
CA PHE A 237 -11.81 9.73 40.10
C PHE A 237 -11.28 11.10 40.55
N GLY A 238 -10.80 11.18 41.80
CA GLY A 238 -10.07 12.32 42.35
C GLY A 238 -10.93 13.53 42.70
N LEU A 239 -12.24 13.38 42.74
CA LEU A 239 -13.18 14.45 43.15
C LEU A 239 -13.16 14.65 44.68
N LYS A 240 -13.31 15.90 45.13
CA LYS A 240 -13.25 16.26 46.56
C LYS A 240 -14.64 16.63 47.09
N LEU A 241 -15.01 16.08 48.22
CA LEU A 241 -16.25 16.45 48.91
C LEU A 241 -16.22 17.96 49.24
N GLY A 242 -17.34 18.62 49.00
CA GLY A 242 -17.55 20.04 49.24
C GLY A 242 -16.97 20.97 48.20
N ALA A 243 -16.22 20.47 47.21
CA ALA A 243 -15.68 21.25 46.08
C ALA A 243 -16.51 21.06 44.81
N GLU A 244 -16.29 21.92 43.84
CA GLU A 244 -16.82 21.78 42.47
C GLU A 244 -16.32 20.48 41.85
N GLY A 245 -17.17 19.77 41.14
CA GLY A 245 -16.84 18.56 40.40
C GLY A 245 -17.22 18.67 38.93
N LYS A 246 -16.34 18.16 38.05
CA LYS A 246 -16.59 18.05 36.63
C LYS A 246 -16.59 16.58 36.19
N LEU A 247 -17.72 16.14 35.68
CA LEU A 247 -17.89 14.80 35.14
C LEU A 247 -17.70 14.90 33.60
N ASN A 248 -16.58 14.48 33.16
CA ASN A 248 -16.21 14.47 31.72
C ASN A 248 -16.34 13.06 31.16
N VAL A 249 -17.14 12.89 30.12
CA VAL A 249 -17.32 11.63 29.40
C VAL A 249 -17.01 11.84 27.94
N THR A 250 -16.05 11.10 27.42
CA THR A 250 -15.71 11.15 26.00
C THR A 250 -16.52 10.14 25.23
N VAL A 251 -17.12 10.57 24.13
CA VAL A 251 -17.88 9.73 23.19
C VAL A 251 -17.41 10.01 21.77
N LYS A 252 -17.51 9.01 20.90
CA LYS A 252 -17.23 9.14 19.47
C LYS A 252 -18.56 9.10 18.72
N ALA A 253 -18.85 10.05 17.83
CA ALA A 253 -20.09 10.13 17.08
C ALA A 253 -19.91 10.93 15.77
N ASN A 254 -20.64 10.55 14.74
CA ASN A 254 -20.83 11.34 13.54
C ASN A 254 -22.25 11.08 12.98
N PRO A 255 -23.15 12.06 12.86
CA PRO A 255 -23.05 13.48 13.24
C PRO A 255 -22.85 13.75 14.74
N PRO A 256 -22.59 15.03 15.12
CA PRO A 256 -22.46 15.45 16.52
C PRO A 256 -23.63 14.98 17.38
N PRO A 257 -23.35 14.47 18.60
CA PRO A 257 -24.40 13.96 19.45
C PRO A 257 -25.12 15.06 20.24
N THR A 258 -26.38 14.84 20.56
CA THR A 258 -27.09 15.50 21.64
C THR A 258 -26.83 14.75 22.96
N ALA A 259 -26.87 15.44 24.10
CA ALA A 259 -26.57 14.84 25.39
C ALA A 259 -27.66 15.21 26.42
N GLU A 260 -28.04 14.22 27.21
CA GLU A 260 -29.02 14.32 28.28
C GLU A 260 -28.51 13.61 29.55
N TRP A 261 -28.52 14.31 30.69
CA TRP A 261 -28.09 13.77 31.95
C TRP A 261 -29.31 13.45 32.83
N SER A 262 -29.38 12.23 33.37
CA SER A 262 -30.37 11.81 34.34
C SER A 262 -29.73 11.68 35.74
N ILE A 263 -30.25 12.44 36.70
CA ILE A 263 -29.72 12.60 38.06
C ILE A 263 -30.85 12.33 39.05
N GLY A 264 -31.01 11.06 39.45
CA GLY A 264 -32.21 10.64 40.16
C GLY A 264 -33.46 10.87 39.30
N ASP A 265 -34.40 11.66 39.80
CA ASP A 265 -35.65 11.98 39.08
C ASP A 265 -35.50 13.19 38.15
N GLN A 266 -34.40 13.91 38.23
CA GLN A 266 -34.13 15.07 37.39
C GLN A 266 -33.46 14.70 36.06
N VAL A 267 -34.00 15.24 34.97
CA VAL A 267 -33.41 15.11 33.63
C VAL A 267 -32.98 16.48 33.13
N LEU A 268 -31.72 16.59 32.73
CA LEU A 268 -31.11 17.83 32.26
C LEU A 268 -30.53 17.66 30.87
N GLN A 269 -31.18 18.25 29.87
CA GLN A 269 -30.66 18.23 28.49
C GLN A 269 -29.57 19.30 28.30
N ALA A 270 -28.45 18.94 27.75
CA ALA A 270 -27.36 19.88 27.42
C ALA A 270 -27.71 20.72 26.15
N PRO A 271 -27.40 22.04 26.13
CA PRO A 271 -26.80 22.82 27.21
C PRO A 271 -27.90 23.42 28.12
N ARG A 272 -27.95 23.04 29.39
CA ARG A 272 -28.86 23.62 30.38
C ARG A 272 -28.23 23.57 31.75
N GLN A 273 -28.82 24.37 32.70
CA GLN A 273 -28.52 24.31 34.12
C GLN A 273 -29.81 23.96 34.92
N SER A 274 -29.62 23.38 36.10
CA SER A 274 -30.71 23.14 37.05
C SER A 274 -31.34 24.45 37.52
N GLU A 275 -32.58 24.40 38.03
CA GLU A 275 -33.33 25.57 38.52
C GLU A 275 -32.55 26.36 39.61
N ASN A 276 -31.84 25.65 40.48
CA ASN A 276 -31.01 26.25 41.54
C ASN A 276 -29.60 26.64 41.08
N GLY A 277 -29.21 26.35 39.80
CA GLY A 277 -27.90 26.67 39.26
C GLY A 277 -26.75 25.79 39.79
N GLU A 278 -27.05 24.76 40.59
CA GLU A 278 -26.02 23.89 41.20
C GLU A 278 -25.48 22.84 40.24
N ILE A 279 -26.21 22.52 39.17
CA ILE A 279 -25.84 21.54 38.17
C ILE A 279 -25.89 22.18 36.79
N ILE A 280 -24.81 22.04 36.04
CA ILE A 280 -24.70 22.62 34.70
C ILE A 280 -24.28 21.51 33.72
N ALA A 281 -25.15 21.19 32.78
CA ALA A 281 -24.83 20.36 31.63
C ALA A 281 -24.31 21.24 30.49
N GLN A 282 -23.07 21.07 30.11
CA GLN A 282 -22.45 21.84 29.04
C GLN A 282 -22.79 21.24 27.67
N ALA A 283 -22.75 22.07 26.62
CA ALA A 283 -22.82 21.60 25.24
C ALA A 283 -21.69 20.60 24.94
N PRO A 284 -21.94 19.55 24.14
CA PRO A 284 -20.88 18.66 23.67
C PRO A 284 -19.75 19.45 23.04
N LEU A 285 -18.52 19.25 23.52
CA LEU A 285 -17.32 19.90 23.02
C LEU A 285 -16.61 18.96 22.05
N PHE A 286 -16.46 19.37 20.79
CA PHE A 286 -15.72 18.61 19.79
C PHE A 286 -14.23 18.60 20.06
N LEU A 287 -13.60 17.44 20.09
CA LEU A 287 -12.18 17.21 20.35
C LEU A 287 -11.38 16.86 19.10
N GLY A 288 -12.03 16.65 17.95
CA GLY A 288 -11.42 16.15 16.72
C GLY A 288 -11.72 14.67 16.48
N ASN A 289 -11.56 14.21 15.24
CA ASN A 289 -11.70 12.81 14.81
C ASN A 289 -13.01 12.13 15.26
N GLY A 290 -14.12 12.90 15.30
CA GLY A 290 -15.42 12.40 15.76
C GLY A 290 -15.58 12.28 17.28
N TYR A 291 -14.59 12.67 18.09
CA TYR A 291 -14.68 12.63 19.54
C TYR A 291 -15.31 13.89 20.11
N PHE A 292 -16.16 13.70 21.11
CA PHE A 292 -16.85 14.76 21.85
C PHE A 292 -16.65 14.55 23.35
N ASN A 293 -16.36 15.63 24.08
CA ASN A 293 -16.37 15.64 25.52
C ASN A 293 -17.73 16.16 26.01
N ILE A 294 -18.42 15.36 26.81
CA ILE A 294 -19.71 15.68 27.41
C ILE A 294 -19.47 15.95 28.88
N THR A 295 -19.73 17.19 29.32
CA THR A 295 -19.38 17.66 30.68
C THR A 295 -20.63 17.97 31.47
N LEU A 296 -20.71 17.43 32.70
CA LEU A 296 -21.64 17.83 33.77
C LEU A 296 -20.81 18.48 34.88
N ILE A 297 -21.19 19.68 35.28
CA ILE A 297 -20.55 20.40 36.39
C ILE A 297 -21.51 20.36 37.58
N LEU A 298 -20.99 19.94 38.72
CA LEU A 298 -21.65 19.98 40.02
C LEU A 298 -21.00 21.07 40.86
N ALA A 299 -21.74 22.09 41.31
CA ALA A 299 -21.17 23.20 42.09
C ALA A 299 -20.51 22.73 43.38
N ARG A 300 -21.00 21.62 43.95
CA ARG A 300 -20.46 21.00 45.16
C ARG A 300 -20.71 19.50 45.14
N ILE A 301 -19.69 18.70 45.37
CA ILE A 301 -19.79 17.26 45.53
C ILE A 301 -20.23 16.92 46.91
N THR A 302 -21.34 16.18 47.08
CA THR A 302 -21.89 15.67 48.34
C THR A 302 -21.57 14.18 48.51
N LYS A 303 -21.85 13.62 49.71
CA LYS A 303 -21.75 12.18 49.92
C LYS A 303 -22.76 11.39 49.08
N GLU A 304 -23.95 11.95 48.91
CA GLU A 304 -25.02 11.37 48.09
C GLU A 304 -24.58 11.24 46.62
N ASP A 305 -23.80 12.18 46.12
CA ASP A 305 -23.29 12.15 44.74
C ASP A 305 -22.30 11.01 44.53
N VAL A 306 -21.52 10.64 45.56
CA VAL A 306 -20.57 9.50 45.52
C VAL A 306 -21.31 8.16 45.46
N ASP A 307 -22.44 8.05 46.15
CA ASP A 307 -23.28 6.85 46.22
C ASP A 307 -24.23 6.72 45.04
N ARG A 308 -24.48 7.82 44.32
CA ARG A 308 -25.40 7.92 43.21
C ARG A 308 -24.76 7.47 41.90
N THR A 309 -25.57 6.90 41.01
CA THR A 309 -25.19 6.68 39.61
C THR A 309 -25.89 7.73 38.75
N TYR A 310 -25.11 8.43 37.96
CA TYR A 310 -25.57 9.35 36.93
C TYR A 310 -25.72 8.58 35.61
N PHE A 311 -26.73 8.89 34.82
CA PHE A 311 -26.89 8.32 33.50
C PHE A 311 -26.78 9.43 32.48
N LEU A 312 -25.81 9.23 31.54
CA LEU A 312 -25.66 10.08 30.38
C LEU A 312 -26.23 9.36 29.18
N ARG A 313 -27.27 9.94 28.57
CA ARG A 313 -27.81 9.49 27.29
C ARG A 313 -27.28 10.41 26.20
N VAL A 314 -26.63 9.85 25.20
CA VAL A 314 -26.14 10.53 24.00
C VAL A 314 -26.82 9.96 22.77
N ALA A 315 -27.23 10.83 21.82
CA ALA A 315 -27.98 10.40 20.65
C ALA A 315 -27.66 11.27 19.44
N ASN A 316 -27.68 10.67 18.27
CA ASN A 316 -27.74 11.35 16.96
C ASN A 316 -28.76 10.62 16.06
N ASP A 317 -28.87 11.02 14.80
CA ASP A 317 -29.83 10.45 13.84
C ASP A 317 -29.59 8.95 13.53
N PHE A 318 -28.43 8.42 13.90
CA PHE A 318 -28.04 7.03 13.64
C PHE A 318 -28.21 6.09 14.83
N GLY A 319 -28.43 6.65 16.03
CA GLY A 319 -28.71 5.85 17.22
C GLY A 319 -28.46 6.59 18.53
N ARG A 320 -28.52 5.82 19.61
CA ARG A 320 -28.37 6.31 20.99
C ARG A 320 -27.54 5.35 21.81
N GLU A 321 -26.82 5.90 22.81
CA GLU A 321 -26.05 5.16 23.80
C GLU A 321 -26.37 5.72 25.18
N GLU A 322 -26.45 4.84 26.19
CA GLU A 322 -26.65 5.23 27.60
C GLU A 322 -25.43 4.78 28.40
N ILE A 323 -24.85 5.72 29.15
CA ILE A 323 -23.60 5.54 29.87
C ILE A 323 -23.85 5.80 31.35
N ALA A 324 -23.58 4.77 32.16
CA ALA A 324 -23.62 4.93 33.62
C ALA A 324 -22.30 5.58 34.09
N VAL A 325 -22.41 6.67 34.85
CA VAL A 325 -21.30 7.45 35.37
C VAL A 325 -21.33 7.46 36.89
N ARG A 326 -20.21 7.15 37.55
CA ARG A 326 -20.06 7.20 39.01
C ARG A 326 -18.93 8.13 39.40
N ILE A 327 -19.07 8.70 40.59
CA ILE A 327 -18.07 9.59 41.21
C ILE A 327 -17.24 8.79 42.21
N SER A 328 -15.94 9.05 42.25
CA SER A 328 -15.04 8.51 43.29
C SER A 328 -14.15 9.62 43.83
N THR A 329 -14.06 9.65 45.16
CA THR A 329 -13.11 10.54 45.88
C THR A 329 -11.72 9.95 46.00
N MET A 330 -11.52 8.69 45.60
CA MET A 330 -10.20 8.03 45.53
C MET A 330 -9.42 8.51 44.32
N ASP A 331 -8.11 8.43 44.42
CA ASP A 331 -7.25 8.63 43.25
C ASP A 331 -7.45 7.53 42.22
N GLU A 332 -7.23 7.88 40.95
CA GLU A 332 -7.33 6.93 39.87
C GLU A 332 -6.27 5.82 39.99
N PRO A 333 -6.66 4.52 39.87
CA PRO A 333 -5.71 3.42 39.92
C PRO A 333 -4.60 3.58 38.86
N ALA A 334 -3.35 3.28 39.21
CA ALA A 334 -2.19 3.46 38.36
C ALA A 334 -2.29 2.77 36.99
N ALA A 335 -2.92 1.59 36.93
CA ALA A 335 -3.16 0.85 35.69
C ALA A 335 -4.11 1.58 34.73
N ARG A 336 -5.08 2.34 35.25
CA ARG A 336 -6.03 3.13 34.43
C ARG A 336 -5.39 4.43 33.96
N LYS A 337 -4.55 5.08 34.80
CA LYS A 337 -3.78 6.26 34.42
C LYS A 337 -2.90 5.99 33.20
N ALA A 338 -2.25 4.82 33.15
CA ALA A 338 -1.42 4.43 32.01
C ALA A 338 -2.24 4.32 30.72
N LYS A 339 -3.42 3.68 30.79
CA LYS A 339 -4.30 3.50 29.61
C LYS A 339 -4.90 4.82 29.11
N SER A 340 -5.33 5.68 30.03
CA SER A 340 -5.86 7.02 29.70
C SER A 340 -4.78 7.91 29.08
N SER A 341 -3.53 7.81 29.52
CA SER A 341 -2.41 8.56 28.95
C SER A 341 -2.11 8.18 27.49
N TYR A 342 -2.26 6.90 27.12
CA TYR A 342 -2.08 6.47 25.72
C TYR A 342 -3.23 6.97 24.84
N LEU A 343 -4.47 6.99 25.33
CA LEU A 343 -5.62 7.45 24.55
C LEU A 343 -5.57 8.97 24.30
N VAL A 344 -5.08 9.74 25.27
CA VAL A 344 -4.87 11.20 25.13
C VAL A 344 -3.72 11.48 24.17
N LEU A 345 -2.69 10.64 24.13
CA LEU A 345 -1.56 10.76 23.21
C LEU A 345 -1.97 10.57 21.74
N ASP A 346 -2.92 9.66 21.47
CA ASP A 346 -3.43 9.45 20.12
C ASP A 346 -4.33 10.60 19.62
N ILE A 347 -4.99 11.33 20.53
CA ILE A 347 -5.91 12.43 20.18
C ILE A 347 -5.17 13.76 19.99
N TYR A 348 -4.10 14.03 20.76
CA TYR A 348 -3.43 15.33 20.78
C TYR A 348 -2.08 15.39 20.06
N GLY A 349 -1.60 14.28 19.50
CA GLY A 349 -0.23 14.17 19.01
C GLY A 349 0.76 14.14 20.18
N VAL A 350 1.88 13.46 20.00
CA VAL A 350 2.91 13.30 21.05
C VAL A 350 3.55 14.66 21.31
N GLU A 351 3.08 15.42 22.30
CA GLU A 351 3.92 16.41 22.96
C GLU A 351 4.94 15.65 23.81
N LEU A 352 6.04 15.29 23.16
CA LEU A 352 7.21 14.75 23.88
C LEU A 352 7.68 15.86 24.83
N ASP A 353 7.63 15.59 26.13
CA ASP A 353 8.27 16.44 27.15
C ASP A 353 9.69 16.77 26.70
N THR A 354 10.08 18.01 26.85
CA THR A 354 11.39 18.52 26.43
C THR A 354 12.54 17.63 26.91
N GLY A 355 12.38 17.00 28.07
CA GLY A 355 13.33 16.03 28.62
C GLY A 355 13.42 14.73 27.81
N ALA A 356 12.29 14.22 27.30
CA ALA A 356 12.26 13.04 26.46
C ALA A 356 12.88 13.30 25.07
N ILE A 357 12.63 14.47 24.48
CA ILE A 357 13.26 14.88 23.20
C ILE A 357 14.77 14.97 23.35
N VAL A 358 15.25 15.64 24.42
CA VAL A 358 16.68 15.75 24.71
C VAL A 358 17.30 14.36 24.94
N GLY A 359 16.61 13.49 25.67
CA GLY A 359 17.07 12.11 25.91
C GLY A 359 17.22 11.29 24.62
N ILE A 360 16.25 11.37 23.71
CA ILE A 360 16.30 10.69 22.39
C ILE A 360 17.42 11.26 21.53
N VAL A 361 17.58 12.59 21.46
CA VAL A 361 18.63 13.23 20.68
C VAL A 361 20.02 12.83 21.20
N VAL A 362 20.24 12.82 22.52
CA VAL A 362 21.50 12.40 23.13
C VAL A 362 21.77 10.93 22.85
N ALA A 363 20.77 10.05 22.97
CA ALA A 363 20.92 8.63 22.69
C ALA A 363 21.30 8.36 21.22
N VAL A 364 20.65 9.07 20.27
CA VAL A 364 20.97 8.99 18.83
C VAL A 364 22.40 9.49 18.55
N LEU A 365 22.82 10.59 19.16
CA LEU A 365 24.17 11.13 19.00
C LEU A 365 25.24 10.14 19.52
N ILE A 366 25.02 9.52 20.68
CA ILE A 366 25.93 8.51 21.25
C ILE A 366 26.02 7.31 20.29
N LEU A 367 24.90 6.86 19.73
CA LEU A 367 24.86 5.74 18.79
C LEU A 367 25.60 6.06 17.49
N LEU A 368 25.43 7.27 16.95
CA LEU A 368 26.17 7.74 15.77
C LEU A 368 27.68 7.82 16.03
N ILE A 369 28.10 8.32 17.20
CA ILE A 369 29.52 8.36 17.59
C ILE A 369 30.07 6.95 17.71
N ALA A 370 29.34 6.00 18.31
CA ALA A 370 29.77 4.60 18.44
C ALA A 370 29.92 3.94 17.06
N ILE A 371 28.98 4.17 16.14
CA ILE A 371 29.07 3.69 14.75
C ILE A 371 30.29 4.31 14.04
N PHE A 372 30.49 5.61 14.19
CA PHE A 372 31.65 6.29 13.59
C PHE A 372 32.98 5.73 14.12
N LEU A 373 33.11 5.53 15.42
CA LEU A 373 34.30 4.94 16.03
C LEU A 373 34.52 3.48 15.58
N ALA A 374 33.44 2.70 15.45
CA ALA A 374 33.51 1.33 14.92
C ALA A 374 33.98 1.31 13.46
N VAL A 375 33.43 2.17 12.60
CA VAL A 375 33.85 2.31 11.19
C VAL A 375 35.30 2.82 11.11
N PHE A 376 35.67 3.79 11.93
CA PHE A 376 37.03 4.32 11.99
C PHE A 376 38.04 3.25 12.44
N ALA A 377 37.71 2.49 13.51
CA ALA A 377 38.54 1.37 13.98
C ALA A 377 38.68 0.30 12.87
N PHE A 378 37.61 -0.03 12.18
CA PHE A 378 37.63 -1.00 11.06
C PHE A 378 38.43 -0.48 9.87
N ALA A 379 38.37 0.81 9.58
CA ALA A 379 39.15 1.44 8.50
C ALA A 379 40.64 1.53 8.86
N THR A 380 40.99 1.82 10.12
CA THR A 380 42.38 1.90 10.61
C THR A 380 43.03 0.51 10.74
N ASP A 381 42.30 -0.51 11.15
CA ASP A 381 42.79 -1.90 11.19
C ASP A 381 43.14 -2.44 9.78
N ARG A 382 42.42 -2.03 8.75
CA ARG A 382 42.81 -2.38 7.36
C ARG A 382 44.09 -1.71 6.88
N TRP A 383 44.52 -0.62 7.48
CA TRP A 383 45.77 0.05 7.11
C TRP A 383 46.98 -0.45 7.91
N CYS A 384 46.79 -0.97 9.12
CA CYS A 384 47.88 -1.50 9.93
C CYS A 384 48.36 -2.91 9.56
N PHE A 385 47.57 -3.70 8.80
CA PHE A 385 47.95 -5.05 8.36
C PHE A 385 48.65 -5.12 6.97
N ALA A 386 48.84 -3.99 6.28
CA ALA A 386 49.50 -3.97 4.98
C ALA A 386 51.03 -3.84 5.05
N GLY A 387 51.63 -3.88 6.21
CA GLY A 387 53.06 -3.61 6.35
C GLY A 387 53.81 -4.52 7.33
N ARG A 388 53.82 -5.86 7.12
CA ARG A 388 54.86 -6.75 7.66
C ARG A 388 54.73 -8.17 7.11
N ARG A 389 55.22 -8.32 5.91
CA ARG A 389 55.67 -9.60 5.37
C ARG A 389 57.05 -9.37 4.77
N GLN A 390 58.07 -9.47 5.60
CA GLN A 390 59.46 -9.72 5.12
C GLN A 390 60.17 -10.63 6.10
N GLU A 391 60.45 -11.80 5.58
CA GLU A 391 61.54 -12.71 5.81
C GLU A 391 62.18 -12.85 7.20
N ARG A 392 62.14 -14.07 7.73
CA ARG A 392 63.39 -14.74 8.16
C ARG A 392 63.31 -16.24 7.92
N LYS A 393 64.18 -16.67 7.07
CA LYS A 393 64.67 -18.03 6.87
C LYS A 393 65.61 -18.42 8.01
N SER A 394 65.65 -19.70 8.29
CA SER A 394 66.85 -20.50 8.63
C SER A 394 67.03 -20.93 10.07
N SER A 395 66.94 -22.22 10.21
CA SER A 395 67.87 -23.21 10.80
C SER A 395 67.92 -23.39 12.28
N GLY A 396 67.84 -24.69 12.62
CA GLY A 396 68.65 -25.36 13.65
C GLY A 396 67.88 -25.87 14.84
N GLU A 397 67.46 -27.10 14.77
CA GLU A 397 68.03 -28.29 15.48
C GLU A 397 68.05 -28.25 17.01
N SER A 398 67.44 -29.29 17.53
CA SER A 398 67.83 -30.13 18.71
C SER A 398 67.34 -29.76 20.10
N ASP A 399 66.60 -30.74 20.58
CA ASP A 399 66.74 -31.52 21.82
C ASP A 399 66.14 -30.99 23.15
N THR A 400 65.35 -31.91 23.60
CA THR A 400 65.21 -32.49 24.95
C THR A 400 64.53 -31.77 26.07
N GLU A 401 63.53 -32.51 26.50
CA GLU A 401 63.17 -32.95 27.84
C GLU A 401 62.48 -32.03 28.86
N SER A 402 61.39 -32.62 29.26
CA SER A 402 60.88 -32.84 30.60
C SER A 402 60.11 -31.74 31.34
N ALA A 403 58.92 -32.11 31.55
CA ALA A 403 58.22 -32.27 32.82
C ALA A 403 57.49 -31.10 33.46
N VAL A 404 56.21 -31.42 33.68
CA VAL A 404 55.42 -31.21 34.89
C VAL A 404 54.71 -29.87 35.06
N GLY A 405 53.37 -29.99 34.96
CA GLY A 405 52.58 -29.46 36.04
C GLY A 405 51.55 -28.36 35.64
N GLY A 406 50.35 -28.73 35.62
CA GLY A 406 49.33 -27.93 36.28
C GLY A 406 48.37 -27.14 35.45
N ARG A 407 47.27 -27.77 35.17
CA ARG A 407 45.91 -27.28 35.40
C ARG A 407 45.66 -25.77 35.20
N GLU A 408 44.97 -25.46 34.16
CA GLU A 408 43.59 -24.93 34.29
C GLU A 408 42.92 -24.91 32.95
N ARG A 409 42.05 -25.88 32.78
CA ARG A 409 41.04 -25.95 31.71
C ARG A 409 39.77 -25.30 32.22
N SER A 410 39.10 -24.73 31.24
CA SER A 410 37.67 -24.53 31.24
C SER A 410 37.13 -23.26 31.86
N ARG A 411 36.73 -22.36 30.97
CA ARG A 411 35.49 -21.59 31.11
C ARG A 411 35.22 -20.79 29.83
N LEU A 412 34.88 -21.47 28.74
CA LEU A 412 34.23 -20.82 27.56
C LEU A 412 33.59 -21.83 26.60
N ALA A 413 33.00 -22.90 27.14
CA ALA A 413 32.25 -23.86 26.34
C ALA A 413 30.80 -24.10 26.83
N GLY A 414 30.19 -23.10 27.45
CA GLY A 414 28.86 -23.24 28.08
C GLY A 414 27.73 -22.37 27.58
N LEU A 415 27.88 -21.62 26.49
CA LEU A 415 26.84 -20.69 26.05
C LEU A 415 26.15 -21.02 24.72
N SER A 416 26.55 -22.09 24.03
CA SER A 416 25.86 -22.51 22.79
C SER A 416 24.88 -23.67 22.92
N ALA A 417 24.72 -24.25 24.12
CA ALA A 417 23.85 -25.41 24.36
C ALA A 417 22.49 -25.12 25.03
N ARG A 418 22.18 -23.86 25.34
CA ARG A 418 20.94 -23.52 26.10
C ARG A 418 19.83 -22.86 25.30
N VAL A 419 19.98 -22.66 24.00
CA VAL A 419 18.92 -22.06 23.14
C VAL A 419 18.13 -23.09 22.31
N ARG A 420 18.42 -24.40 22.46
CA ARG A 420 17.79 -25.46 21.65
C ARG A 420 16.77 -26.34 22.38
N ALA A 421 16.36 -25.98 23.59
CA ALA A 421 15.54 -26.84 24.46
C ALA A 421 14.19 -26.24 24.89
N VAL A 422 13.63 -25.28 24.16
CA VAL A 422 12.25 -24.79 24.43
C VAL A 422 11.46 -24.66 23.14
N LEU A 423 11.09 -25.80 22.55
CA LEU A 423 9.98 -25.92 21.62
C LEU A 423 9.36 -27.31 21.81
N PRO A 424 8.14 -27.44 22.34
CA PRO A 424 7.47 -28.72 22.42
C PRO A 424 6.92 -29.12 21.04
N ARG A 425 7.38 -30.28 20.60
CA ARG A 425 6.95 -30.98 19.40
C ARG A 425 5.58 -31.61 19.69
N ALA A 426 4.53 -31.11 19.07
CA ALA A 426 3.23 -31.79 19.06
C ALA A 426 3.36 -33.09 18.28
N LYS A 427 3.06 -34.18 18.94
CA LYS A 427 2.89 -35.51 18.34
C LYS A 427 1.42 -35.73 18.07
N ASP A 428 1.15 -36.09 16.83
CA ASP A 428 -0.11 -36.66 16.34
C ASP A 428 -0.56 -37.86 17.18
N LYS A 429 -1.83 -37.89 17.51
CA LYS A 429 -2.56 -39.10 17.81
C LYS A 429 -3.88 -39.07 17.03
N VAL A 430 -3.86 -39.82 15.97
CA VAL A 430 -5.06 -40.34 15.28
C VAL A 430 -5.76 -41.29 16.24
N GLN A 431 -7.05 -41.08 16.45
CA GLN A 431 -7.93 -42.08 17.01
C GLN A 431 -9.21 -42.10 16.17
N ALA A 432 -9.36 -43.21 15.47
CA ALA A 432 -10.52 -43.60 14.73
C ALA A 432 -11.71 -43.88 15.69
N THR A 433 -12.89 -43.46 15.28
CA THR A 433 -14.12 -44.05 15.82
C THR A 433 -15.06 -44.31 14.65
N GLU A 434 -15.34 -45.61 14.46
CA GLU A 434 -16.38 -46.15 13.61
C GLU A 434 -17.77 -45.71 14.07
N ALA A 435 -18.68 -45.50 13.15
CA ALA A 435 -20.00 -46.14 13.14
C ALA A 435 -20.91 -45.58 12.05
N GLN A 436 -21.28 -46.44 11.27
CA GLN A 436 -22.61 -46.96 10.84
C GLN A 436 -23.18 -46.29 9.58
N THR A 437 -23.16 -47.16 8.62
CA THR A 437 -23.89 -47.27 7.36
C THR A 437 -25.41 -47.25 7.56
N VAL A 438 -26.10 -46.50 6.71
CA VAL A 438 -27.43 -46.87 6.24
C VAL A 438 -27.44 -46.74 4.72
N ASP A 439 -27.60 -47.89 4.07
CA ASP A 439 -27.82 -48.06 2.65
C ASP A 439 -29.11 -47.41 2.18
N THR A 440 -29.07 -46.77 1.01
CA THR A 440 -30.16 -46.87 0.05
C THR A 440 -29.59 -46.73 -1.36
N GLU A 441 -29.75 -47.79 -2.13
CA GLU A 441 -29.49 -47.91 -3.56
C GLU A 441 -30.24 -46.85 -4.37
N ASP A 442 -29.63 -46.29 -5.40
CA ASP A 442 -30.03 -46.57 -6.76
C ASP A 442 -29.06 -46.01 -7.82
N LYS A 443 -28.98 -46.74 -8.88
CA LYS A 443 -28.02 -46.85 -9.96
C LYS A 443 -28.05 -45.71 -11.00
N PRO A 444 -27.06 -45.65 -11.92
CA PRO A 444 -26.64 -44.47 -12.69
C PRO A 444 -27.31 -44.35 -14.06
N LEU A 445 -27.34 -43.16 -14.62
CA LEU A 445 -27.53 -42.91 -16.06
C LEU A 445 -26.57 -41.82 -16.58
N SER A 446 -25.74 -42.30 -17.44
CA SER A 446 -25.01 -41.77 -18.61
C SER A 446 -25.01 -40.28 -18.95
N ASP A 447 -23.78 -39.88 -19.30
CA ASP A 447 -23.33 -38.88 -20.28
C ASP A 447 -24.40 -38.26 -21.19
N ASP A 448 -24.42 -36.95 -21.30
CA ASP A 448 -24.09 -36.20 -22.52
C ASP A 448 -24.48 -34.73 -22.42
N LYS A 449 -23.55 -33.90 -22.97
CA LYS A 449 -23.80 -32.59 -23.60
C LYS A 449 -23.91 -31.30 -22.76
N LYS A 450 -22.81 -30.57 -22.84
CA LYS A 450 -22.73 -29.11 -22.80
C LYS A 450 -23.92 -28.47 -23.51
N GLY A 451 -24.66 -27.63 -22.79
CA GLY A 451 -25.63 -26.70 -23.32
C GLY A 451 -25.61 -25.43 -22.54
N VAL A 452 -25.13 -24.37 -23.17
CA VAL A 452 -25.25 -22.99 -22.67
C VAL A 452 -26.71 -22.60 -22.77
N VAL A 453 -27.39 -22.35 -21.65
CA VAL A 453 -28.77 -21.88 -21.63
C VAL A 453 -28.73 -20.34 -21.67
N TYR A 454 -29.13 -19.79 -22.81
CA TYR A 454 -29.52 -18.40 -22.91
C TYR A 454 -30.96 -18.27 -22.42
N ALA A 455 -31.18 -17.46 -21.39
CA ALA A 455 -32.53 -17.05 -20.99
C ALA A 455 -32.98 -15.92 -21.93
N GLU A 456 -33.90 -16.23 -22.80
CA GLU A 456 -34.61 -15.28 -23.69
C GLU A 456 -35.73 -14.62 -22.88
N LEU A 457 -35.61 -13.32 -22.62
CA LEU A 457 -36.67 -12.50 -22.03
C LEU A 457 -37.70 -12.20 -23.08
N ALA A 458 -38.84 -12.87 -23.04
CA ALA A 458 -40.03 -12.53 -23.84
C ALA A 458 -40.63 -11.24 -23.32
N LEU A 459 -40.52 -10.17 -24.12
CA LEU A 459 -41.29 -8.93 -23.98
C LEU A 459 -42.73 -9.15 -24.52
N GLY A 460 -43.68 -9.25 -23.60
CA GLY A 460 -45.10 -9.25 -23.92
C GLY A 460 -45.55 -7.86 -24.38
N GLU A 461 -46.17 -7.81 -25.55
CA GLU A 461 -46.92 -6.66 -26.03
C GLU A 461 -48.03 -6.30 -25.04
N GLN A 462 -48.02 -5.06 -24.54
CA GLN A 462 -49.20 -4.41 -23.95
C GLN A 462 -49.58 -3.16 -24.71
N THR A 463 -50.81 -3.21 -25.12
CA THR A 463 -51.59 -2.20 -25.83
C THR A 463 -51.60 -0.83 -25.15
N SER A 464 -51.51 0.18 -26.00
CA SER A 464 -51.62 1.61 -25.76
C SER A 464 -52.76 2.03 -24.84
N THR A 465 -52.42 2.77 -23.77
CA THR A 465 -53.28 3.80 -23.19
C THR A 465 -52.44 5.03 -22.92
N GLU A 466 -52.92 6.11 -23.49
CA GLU A 466 -52.39 7.45 -23.55
C GLU A 466 -52.05 8.00 -22.17
N LYS A 467 -50.80 8.41 -21.96
CA LYS A 467 -50.32 9.07 -20.72
C LYS A 467 -50.14 10.56 -21.04
N PRO A 468 -50.63 11.47 -20.19
CA PRO A 468 -50.47 12.90 -20.41
C PRO A 468 -49.01 13.33 -20.33
N PRO A 469 -48.60 14.42 -21.04
CA PRO A 469 -47.23 14.88 -21.08
C PRO A 469 -46.75 15.39 -19.69
N PRO A 470 -45.47 15.24 -19.38
CA PRO A 470 -44.88 15.75 -18.12
C PRO A 470 -44.86 17.29 -18.13
N PRO A 471 -44.97 17.94 -16.96
CA PRO A 471 -44.91 19.40 -16.89
C PRO A 471 -43.49 19.90 -17.28
N SER A 472 -43.48 20.96 -18.09
CA SER A 472 -42.28 21.67 -18.49
C SER A 472 -41.55 22.25 -17.29
N THR A 473 -40.30 21.85 -17.07
CA THR A 473 -39.39 22.50 -16.17
C THR A 473 -38.90 23.81 -16.80
N GLU A 474 -39.39 24.94 -16.30
CA GLU A 474 -38.81 26.26 -16.57
C GLU A 474 -37.42 26.34 -15.95
N TYR A 475 -36.40 26.55 -16.77
CA TYR A 475 -35.07 26.94 -16.33
C TYR A 475 -35.06 28.43 -16.05
N ALA A 476 -34.69 28.80 -14.83
CA ALA A 476 -34.43 30.20 -14.48
C ALA A 476 -33.16 30.66 -15.19
N GLU A 477 -33.30 31.62 -16.06
CA GLU A 477 -32.21 32.33 -16.75
C GLU A 477 -31.55 33.30 -15.74
N ILE A 478 -30.28 33.10 -15.44
CA ILE A 478 -29.50 34.01 -14.59
C ILE A 478 -29.02 35.17 -15.47
N VAL A 479 -29.69 36.30 -15.36
CA VAL A 479 -29.30 37.56 -16.00
C VAL A 479 -28.20 38.21 -15.18
N TYR A 480 -26.98 38.29 -15.70
CA TYR A 480 -25.91 39.13 -15.16
C TYR A 480 -26.16 40.59 -15.51
N THR A 481 -26.45 41.40 -14.50
CA THR A 481 -26.45 42.87 -14.64
C THR A 481 -25.04 43.38 -14.49
N ASP A 482 -24.48 43.95 -15.56
CA ASP A 482 -23.26 44.73 -15.55
C ASP A 482 -23.44 46.00 -14.67
N GLN A 483 -22.53 46.20 -13.73
CA GLN A 483 -22.43 47.44 -12.97
C GLN A 483 -21.85 48.55 -13.87
N PRO A 484 -22.40 49.79 -13.81
CA PRO A 484 -21.85 50.92 -14.59
C PRO A 484 -20.55 51.43 -13.96
N LYS A 485 -19.56 51.67 -14.81
CA LYS A 485 -18.28 52.36 -14.48
C LYS A 485 -18.58 53.81 -14.15
N ASP A 486 -18.24 54.21 -12.94
CA ASP A 486 -18.14 55.61 -12.55
C ASP A 486 -16.96 56.30 -13.27
N THR A 487 -17.28 57.15 -14.20
CA THR A 487 -16.38 58.20 -14.76
C THR A 487 -16.25 59.32 -13.75
N LYS A 488 -15.08 59.47 -13.14
CA LYS A 488 -14.70 60.74 -12.48
C LYS A 488 -14.24 61.71 -13.52
N GLU A 489 -15.00 62.73 -13.70
CA GLU A 489 -14.60 63.97 -14.35
C GLU A 489 -13.99 64.90 -13.33
N SER A 490 -12.84 65.48 -13.68
CA SER A 490 -12.07 66.45 -12.97
C SER A 490 -12.71 67.86 -13.05
N ASN A 491 -12.76 68.54 -11.93
CA ASN A 491 -12.51 70.00 -11.85
C ASN A 491 -11.85 70.31 -10.51
#